data_df413a54dbdab734572b3f63b9691a48
#
_entry.id   df413a54dbdab734572b3f63b9691a48
#
_cell.length_a   1.000
_cell.length_b   1.000
_cell.length_c   1.000
_cell.angle_alpha   90.00
_cell.angle_beta   90.00
_cell.angle_gamma   90.00
#
_symmetry.space_group_name_H-M   'P 1'
#
loop_
_entity.id
_entity.type
_entity.pdbx_description
1 polymer ?
#
loop_
_entity_poly.entity_id
_entity_poly.type
_entity_poly.pdbx_seq_one_letter_code
_entity_poly.pdbx_strand_id
1 'polypeptide(L)'
;MKKIKNRFIKLFMAICLVFVSVFAFTQANAISVVFAKTNTDSEYVNTITDLKTTNLMGGVTLYEQKMTSLLNGDKQKAFQEHFVQWVDLASYSNANVKLVTWTKQSMDNWTAATTKVCALDWEKNHPGWIVIAGTNGDFFSNSGDNTKEPTNNFMADGDMYRADYVGGYRGVVGINGDNTVVVGDPKLSSNMMLYIYDKDGNVAEKLPISGYNTAATSDGITLYTKDCKDTYDLTGYTVCEGVYTICRVSNGKNKTVFVKGEMGLSRPGKTAEKPYQTREEIEEDGTSKTITVREFYIATKNQEVVNKLKSGVKVKCQYDFVGEWQNVENSVGYIHQMLQNGTSLNQCSTDSFIYTDHPRTFIGFKEDGTPVLMVIDGRGSSTNPVKKGNYGVSLFEGAEIMKLAGCVNAYNLDGGGSSTLIARNENGGFDVINRPSDYGYERSTGNAIFLVMRDPAVETVSGRSSASTISIKKKTTDYAKSVTDIKVTVNGKTYEMESDEVIATGLLENTVYDVNVEYKLNGELCKSSYKASTNMYDPGVDINPTSKGFNIGLRQSDENLITSKVTIRVE
;
A
#
# COMPACT_ATOMS: atom_id res chain seq x y z
N MET A 1 -53.02 20.21 -32.48
CA MET A 1 -52.65 20.03 -31.08
C MET A 1 -51.47 19.05 -30.84
N LYS A 2 -51.35 17.90 -31.51
CA LYS A 2 -50.20 16.99 -31.35
C LYS A 2 -48.80 17.54 -31.78
N LYS A 3 -48.74 18.38 -32.82
CA LYS A 3 -47.48 19.00 -33.28
C LYS A 3 -46.90 20.08 -32.35
N ILE A 4 -47.77 20.74 -31.58
CA ILE A 4 -47.34 21.78 -30.62
C ILE A 4 -46.78 21.12 -29.34
N LYS A 5 -47.40 20.02 -28.87
CA LYS A 5 -46.91 19.29 -27.71
C LYS A 5 -45.49 18.73 -27.92
N ASN A 6 -45.18 18.21 -29.11
CA ASN A 6 -43.84 17.68 -29.39
C ASN A 6 -42.76 18.76 -29.53
N ARG A 7 -43.10 19.99 -29.89
CA ARG A 7 -42.15 21.10 -29.89
C ARG A 7 -41.84 21.61 -28.47
N PHE A 8 -42.87 21.65 -27.60
CA PHE A 8 -42.66 22.01 -26.18
C PHE A 8 -41.82 20.99 -25.42
N ILE A 9 -42.03 19.70 -25.66
CA ILE A 9 -41.22 18.64 -25.03
C ILE A 9 -39.76 18.69 -25.51
N LYS A 10 -39.50 18.91 -26.79
CA LYS A 10 -38.15 19.06 -27.32
C LYS A 10 -37.46 20.35 -26.84
N LEU A 11 -38.19 21.43 -26.68
CA LEU A 11 -37.66 22.67 -26.12
C LEU A 11 -37.39 22.53 -24.62
N PHE A 12 -38.24 21.83 -23.87
CA PHE A 12 -38.03 21.55 -22.44
C PHE A 12 -36.83 20.60 -22.22
N MET A 13 -36.66 19.56 -23.04
CA MET A 13 -35.47 18.68 -22.99
C MET A 13 -34.20 19.43 -23.40
N ALA A 14 -34.25 20.33 -24.38
CA ALA A 14 -33.10 21.15 -24.77
C ALA A 14 -32.73 22.16 -23.67
N ILE A 15 -33.70 22.75 -22.99
CA ILE A 15 -33.46 23.65 -21.85
C ILE A 15 -32.91 22.86 -20.64
N CYS A 16 -33.41 21.64 -20.35
CA CYS A 16 -32.85 20.81 -19.31
C CYS A 16 -31.42 20.34 -19.63
N LEU A 17 -31.11 20.02 -20.90
CA LEU A 17 -29.74 19.67 -21.33
C LEU A 17 -28.79 20.89 -21.25
N VAL A 18 -29.25 22.08 -21.53
CA VAL A 18 -28.45 23.32 -21.39
C VAL A 18 -28.25 23.67 -19.90
N PHE A 19 -29.25 23.44 -19.04
CA PHE A 19 -29.08 23.62 -17.59
C PHE A 19 -28.12 22.60 -16.98
N VAL A 20 -28.11 21.34 -17.45
CA VAL A 20 -27.15 20.32 -16.99
C VAL A 20 -25.74 20.66 -17.47
N SER A 21 -25.53 21.19 -18.66
CA SER A 21 -24.21 21.59 -19.16
C SER A 21 -23.67 22.90 -18.56
N VAL A 22 -24.53 23.80 -18.09
CA VAL A 22 -24.12 25.06 -17.44
C VAL A 22 -23.83 24.85 -15.94
N PHE A 23 -24.44 23.83 -15.27
CA PHE A 23 -24.12 23.50 -13.89
C PHE A 23 -22.84 22.66 -13.74
N ALA A 24 -22.32 22.08 -14.82
CA ALA A 24 -21.10 21.29 -14.79
C ALA A 24 -19.80 22.13 -14.79
N PHE A 25 -19.90 23.47 -14.88
CA PHE A 25 -18.73 24.34 -15.03
C PHE A 25 -18.43 25.31 -13.87
N THR A 26 -19.13 25.20 -12.76
CA THR A 26 -18.88 26.11 -11.64
C THR A 26 -18.82 25.37 -10.31
N GLN A 27 -17.78 24.60 -10.05
CA GLN A 27 -17.20 24.46 -8.71
C GLN A 27 -16.05 23.44 -8.73
N ALA A 28 -14.83 23.93 -8.64
CA ALA A 28 -13.66 23.16 -8.26
C ALA A 28 -13.51 23.07 -6.71
N ASN A 29 -14.63 23.06 -6.00
CA ASN A 29 -14.75 22.52 -4.66
C ASN A 29 -15.89 21.51 -4.74
N ALA A 30 -15.55 20.25 -4.66
CA ALA A 30 -16.39 19.09 -4.78
C ALA A 30 -17.83 19.27 -4.28
N ILE A 31 -18.73 19.74 -5.15
CA ILE A 31 -20.11 19.32 -5.01
C ILE A 31 -20.13 17.91 -5.61
N SER A 32 -20.07 16.91 -4.76
CA SER A 32 -20.39 15.54 -5.14
C SER A 32 -21.85 15.52 -5.56
N VAL A 33 -22.08 15.56 -6.89
CA VAL A 33 -23.39 15.25 -7.43
C VAL A 33 -23.59 13.76 -7.19
N VAL A 34 -24.38 13.43 -6.18
CA VAL A 34 -24.74 12.05 -5.86
C VAL A 34 -25.62 11.52 -6.98
N PHE A 35 -25.07 10.71 -7.88
CA PHE A 35 -25.83 9.95 -8.85
C PHE A 35 -26.16 8.59 -8.23
N ALA A 36 -27.40 8.39 -7.81
CA ALA A 36 -27.87 7.04 -7.49
C ALA A 36 -28.00 6.26 -8.81
N LYS A 37 -27.09 5.32 -9.06
CA LYS A 37 -27.28 4.32 -10.11
C LYS A 37 -28.27 3.29 -9.57
N THR A 38 -29.54 3.42 -9.94
CA THR A 38 -30.54 2.38 -9.67
C THR A 38 -30.34 1.23 -10.64
N ASN A 39 -30.27 0.03 -10.10
CA ASN A 39 -30.12 -1.27 -10.75
C ASN A 39 -28.70 -1.57 -11.25
N THR A 40 -28.01 -2.41 -10.49
CA THR A 40 -26.86 -3.16 -10.98
C THR A 40 -27.37 -4.41 -11.71
N ASP A 41 -26.53 -4.99 -12.55
CA ASP A 41 -26.83 -6.30 -13.17
C ASP A 41 -26.64 -7.47 -12.19
N SER A 42 -26.28 -7.20 -10.94
CA SER A 42 -26.13 -8.20 -9.87
C SER A 42 -27.48 -8.54 -9.24
N GLU A 43 -27.73 -9.82 -9.06
CA GLU A 43 -28.90 -10.31 -8.31
C GLU A 43 -28.85 -9.96 -6.82
N TYR A 44 -27.65 -9.62 -6.29
CA TYR A 44 -27.38 -9.44 -4.86
C TYR A 44 -27.14 -7.99 -4.46
N VAL A 45 -26.62 -7.17 -5.34
CA VAL A 45 -26.40 -5.74 -5.09
C VAL A 45 -27.41 -4.94 -5.91
N ASN A 46 -28.34 -4.28 -5.22
CA ASN A 46 -29.45 -3.57 -5.85
C ASN A 46 -29.05 -2.17 -6.34
N THR A 47 -28.41 -1.37 -5.50
CA THR A 47 -28.04 0.02 -5.83
C THR A 47 -26.62 0.36 -5.43
N ILE A 48 -26.00 1.21 -6.22
CA ILE A 48 -24.74 1.89 -5.92
C ILE A 48 -24.96 3.38 -5.95
N THR A 49 -24.49 4.07 -4.92
CA THR A 49 -24.49 5.53 -4.82
C THR A 49 -23.07 6.01 -4.56
N ASP A 50 -22.51 6.76 -5.48
CA ASP A 50 -21.21 7.39 -5.28
C ASP A 50 -21.36 8.54 -4.27
N LEU A 51 -20.70 8.43 -3.14
CA LEU A 51 -20.63 9.48 -2.13
C LEU A 51 -19.50 10.46 -2.46
N LYS A 52 -18.36 9.91 -2.90
CA LYS A 52 -17.20 10.69 -3.32
C LYS A 52 -16.30 9.86 -4.23
N THR A 53 -15.74 10.50 -5.24
CA THR A 53 -14.68 9.93 -6.08
C THR A 53 -13.50 10.90 -6.07
N THR A 54 -12.32 10.40 -5.72
CA THR A 54 -11.09 11.20 -5.61
C THR A 54 -10.02 10.60 -6.51
N ASN A 55 -9.51 11.41 -7.45
CA ASN A 55 -8.33 11.03 -8.22
C ASN A 55 -7.08 11.26 -7.38
N LEU A 56 -6.40 10.19 -7.03
CA LEU A 56 -5.12 10.21 -6.34
C LEU A 56 -3.96 10.30 -7.33
N MET A 57 -2.73 10.29 -6.82
CA MET A 57 -1.53 10.27 -7.64
C MET A 57 -1.41 8.93 -8.41
N GLY A 58 -0.58 8.91 -9.46
CA GLY A 58 -0.26 7.69 -10.19
C GLY A 58 -1.43 7.06 -10.98
N GLY A 59 -2.52 7.80 -11.22
CA GLY A 59 -3.71 7.26 -11.90
C GLY A 59 -4.57 6.37 -11.00
N VAL A 60 -4.33 6.38 -9.69
CA VAL A 60 -5.16 5.69 -8.69
C VAL A 60 -6.43 6.51 -8.44
N THR A 61 -7.57 5.86 -8.44
CA THR A 61 -8.86 6.47 -8.11
C THR A 61 -9.39 5.84 -6.82
N LEU A 62 -9.79 6.69 -5.88
CA LEU A 62 -10.47 6.30 -4.64
C LEU A 62 -11.96 6.51 -4.81
N TYR A 63 -12.73 5.48 -4.50
CA TYR A 63 -14.20 5.49 -4.48
C TYR A 63 -14.69 5.33 -3.05
N GLU A 64 -15.58 6.22 -2.64
CA GLU A 64 -16.37 6.11 -1.41
C GLU A 64 -17.83 5.95 -1.82
N GLN A 65 -18.42 4.79 -1.56
CA GLN A 65 -19.72 4.41 -2.08
C GLN A 65 -20.65 3.92 -0.98
N LYS A 66 -21.95 4.09 -1.20
CA LYS A 66 -22.99 3.42 -0.45
C LYS A 66 -23.69 2.43 -1.38
N MET A 67 -23.75 1.17 -0.97
CA MET A 67 -24.40 0.12 -1.71
C MET A 67 -25.54 -0.47 -0.89
N THR A 68 -26.58 -0.97 -1.57
CA THR A 68 -27.61 -1.78 -0.92
C THR A 68 -27.59 -3.19 -1.51
N SER A 69 -27.56 -4.19 -0.65
CA SER A 69 -27.57 -5.60 -1.07
C SER A 69 -28.67 -6.38 -0.38
N LEU A 70 -29.02 -7.53 -0.96
CA LEU A 70 -29.77 -8.57 -0.29
C LEU A 70 -28.83 -9.36 0.62
N LEU A 71 -29.27 -9.65 1.83
CA LEU A 71 -28.50 -10.48 2.74
C LEU A 71 -28.36 -11.89 2.22
N ASN A 72 -27.13 -12.33 2.11
CA ASN A 72 -26.58 -13.69 2.03
C ASN A 72 -27.59 -14.79 1.68
N GLY A 73 -28.12 -14.75 0.49
CA GLY A 73 -29.01 -15.80 -0.02
C GLY A 73 -30.37 -15.94 0.67
N ASP A 74 -30.63 -15.22 1.75
CA ASP A 74 -31.95 -15.18 2.40
C ASP A 74 -32.83 -14.12 1.73
N LYS A 75 -33.48 -14.52 0.65
CA LYS A 75 -34.35 -13.66 -0.16
C LYS A 75 -35.51 -13.02 0.63
N GLN A 76 -35.67 -13.36 1.89
CA GLN A 76 -36.75 -12.84 2.74
C GLN A 76 -36.32 -11.67 3.62
N LYS A 77 -35.03 -11.33 3.65
CA LYS A 77 -34.53 -10.23 4.47
C LYS A 77 -34.56 -8.91 3.72
N ALA A 78 -34.70 -7.83 4.49
CA ALA A 78 -34.64 -6.47 3.97
C ALA A 78 -33.25 -6.15 3.39
N PHE A 79 -33.21 -5.27 2.40
CA PHE A 79 -31.97 -4.74 1.87
C PHE A 79 -31.12 -4.13 2.97
N GLN A 80 -29.81 -4.44 2.97
CA GLN A 80 -28.84 -3.81 3.84
C GLN A 80 -28.09 -2.70 3.11
N GLU A 81 -27.74 -1.65 3.87
CA GLU A 81 -26.84 -0.60 3.40
C GLU A 81 -25.39 -0.96 3.80
N HIS A 82 -24.47 -0.86 2.84
CA HIS A 82 -23.04 -1.03 3.06
C HIS A 82 -22.32 0.24 2.66
N PHE A 83 -21.31 0.64 3.47
CA PHE A 83 -20.36 1.67 3.10
C PHE A 83 -19.10 0.97 2.60
N VAL A 84 -18.78 1.21 1.34
CA VAL A 84 -17.71 0.56 0.59
C VAL A 84 -16.71 1.59 0.15
N GLN A 85 -15.44 1.39 0.52
CA GLN A 85 -14.33 2.24 0.11
C GLN A 85 -13.31 1.38 -0.62
N TRP A 86 -12.89 1.81 -1.79
CA TRP A 86 -11.94 1.05 -2.58
C TRP A 86 -11.09 1.92 -3.49
N VAL A 87 -9.92 1.40 -3.83
CA VAL A 87 -8.99 2.04 -4.76
C VAL A 87 -8.77 1.15 -5.98
N ASP A 88 -8.66 1.80 -7.11
CA ASP A 88 -8.46 1.21 -8.42
C ASP A 88 -7.38 1.98 -9.19
N LEU A 89 -6.77 1.33 -10.17
CA LEU A 89 -5.85 1.94 -11.11
C LEU A 89 -6.45 1.96 -12.51
N ALA A 90 -6.23 3.04 -13.23
CA ALA A 90 -6.62 3.13 -14.64
C ALA A 90 -5.86 2.14 -15.52
N SER A 91 -4.60 1.83 -15.18
CA SER A 91 -3.77 0.83 -15.85
C SER A 91 -2.62 0.40 -14.94
N TYR A 92 -2.55 -0.90 -14.64
CA TYR A 92 -1.48 -1.48 -13.83
C TYR A 92 -0.21 -1.81 -14.65
N SER A 93 -0.33 -1.96 -15.95
CA SER A 93 0.82 -2.15 -16.85
C SER A 93 1.75 -0.92 -16.91
N ASN A 94 1.34 0.17 -16.29
CA ASN A 94 2.17 1.36 -16.17
C ASN A 94 3.18 1.13 -15.04
N ALA A 95 4.48 0.98 -15.39
CA ALA A 95 5.58 0.71 -14.46
C ALA A 95 5.77 1.76 -13.34
N ASN A 96 4.93 2.78 -13.28
CA ASN A 96 5.01 3.85 -12.31
C ASN A 96 4.34 3.54 -10.96
N VAL A 97 3.43 2.57 -10.91
CA VAL A 97 2.75 2.15 -9.67
C VAL A 97 3.05 0.69 -9.39
N LYS A 98 3.40 0.37 -8.15
CA LYS A 98 3.67 -0.99 -7.69
C LYS A 98 2.73 -1.35 -6.55
N LEU A 99 2.40 -2.64 -6.46
CA LEU A 99 1.75 -3.23 -5.29
C LEU A 99 2.86 -3.84 -4.42
N VAL A 100 2.94 -3.45 -3.15
CA VAL A 100 3.95 -3.93 -2.21
C VAL A 100 3.32 -4.32 -0.88
N THR A 101 4.02 -5.13 -0.12
CA THR A 101 3.65 -5.51 1.24
C THR A 101 4.68 -5.00 2.23
N TRP A 102 4.27 -4.74 3.47
CA TRP A 102 5.19 -4.27 4.49
C TRP A 102 4.79 -4.70 5.90
N THR A 103 5.79 -4.86 6.74
CA THR A 103 5.65 -4.94 8.20
C THR A 103 6.59 -3.93 8.82
N LYS A 104 6.17 -3.29 9.91
CA LYS A 104 7.07 -2.40 10.61
C LYS A 104 8.32 -3.15 11.07
N GLN A 105 9.48 -2.65 10.68
CA GLN A 105 10.75 -3.28 10.97
C GLN A 105 11.05 -3.27 12.47
N SER A 106 11.41 -4.41 13.01
CA SER A 106 12.01 -4.58 14.33
C SER A 106 13.03 -5.73 14.29
N MET A 107 13.90 -5.82 15.29
CA MET A 107 15.03 -6.76 15.23
C MET A 107 14.60 -8.21 15.40
N ASP A 108 13.93 -8.56 16.49
CA ASP A 108 13.67 -9.96 16.86
C ASP A 108 12.18 -10.32 16.87
N ASN A 109 11.30 -9.34 17.08
CA ASN A 109 9.89 -9.58 17.29
C ASN A 109 9.04 -8.86 16.23
N TRP A 110 7.84 -9.38 16.01
CA TRP A 110 6.84 -8.67 15.22
C TRP A 110 6.39 -7.42 15.97
N THR A 111 6.38 -6.31 15.26
CA THR A 111 5.88 -5.06 15.81
C THR A 111 4.56 -4.73 15.13
N ALA A 112 3.47 -4.79 15.92
CA ALA A 112 2.19 -4.33 15.41
C ALA A 112 2.22 -2.82 15.18
N ALA A 113 1.66 -2.40 14.07
CA ALA A 113 1.53 -0.99 13.72
C ALA A 113 0.20 -0.74 13.00
N THR A 114 -0.30 0.49 13.09
CA THR A 114 -1.45 0.88 12.26
C THR A 114 -1.03 0.95 10.80
N THR A 115 -1.99 0.86 9.88
CA THR A 115 -1.72 0.92 8.44
C THR A 115 -0.98 2.22 8.07
N LYS A 116 -1.35 3.35 8.66
CA LYS A 116 -0.62 4.63 8.48
C LYS A 116 0.82 4.59 8.97
N VAL A 117 1.06 3.99 10.13
CA VAL A 117 2.44 3.88 10.67
C VAL A 117 3.28 2.95 9.81
N CYS A 118 2.70 1.85 9.30
CA CYS A 118 3.38 0.98 8.34
C CYS A 118 3.73 1.72 7.04
N ALA A 119 2.83 2.57 6.52
CA ALA A 119 3.08 3.36 5.32
C ALA A 119 4.25 4.33 5.50
N LEU A 120 4.28 5.07 6.60
CA LEU A 120 5.38 5.99 6.93
C LEU A 120 6.71 5.25 7.16
N ASP A 121 6.67 4.06 7.78
CA ASP A 121 7.84 3.23 7.99
C ASP A 121 8.36 2.68 6.65
N TRP A 122 7.46 2.29 5.74
CA TRP A 122 7.84 1.87 4.40
C TRP A 122 8.55 2.99 3.64
N GLU A 123 7.98 4.20 3.60
CA GLU A 123 8.59 5.36 2.93
C GLU A 123 9.97 5.72 3.50
N LYS A 124 10.12 5.64 4.82
CA LYS A 124 11.41 5.86 5.48
C LYS A 124 12.48 4.87 5.01
N ASN A 125 12.11 3.63 4.73
CA ASN A 125 13.02 2.58 4.26
C ASN A 125 13.20 2.59 2.73
N HIS A 126 12.38 3.36 1.98
CA HIS A 126 12.41 3.47 0.51
C HIS A 126 12.51 4.92 0.05
N PRO A 127 13.65 5.61 0.29
CA PRO A 127 13.82 6.98 -0.16
C PRO A 127 13.57 7.13 -1.67
N GLY A 128 12.78 8.12 -2.05
CA GLY A 128 12.39 8.35 -3.45
C GLY A 128 11.13 7.60 -3.90
N TRP A 129 10.44 6.93 -2.96
CA TRP A 129 9.13 6.32 -3.18
C TRP A 129 8.10 6.89 -2.21
N ILE A 130 6.84 6.86 -2.61
CA ILE A 130 5.69 7.29 -1.78
C ILE A 130 4.57 6.26 -1.85
N VAL A 131 3.85 6.09 -0.75
CA VAL A 131 2.61 5.33 -0.67
C VAL A 131 1.46 6.21 -1.14
N ILE A 132 0.62 5.71 -2.05
CA ILE A 132 -0.58 6.40 -2.56
C ILE A 132 -1.79 6.03 -1.72
N ALA A 133 -1.99 4.73 -1.53
CA ALA A 133 -3.09 4.17 -0.76
C ALA A 133 -2.70 2.78 -0.24
N GLY A 134 -3.45 2.25 0.72
CA GLY A 134 -3.21 0.90 1.21
C GLY A 134 -4.20 0.42 2.24
N THR A 135 -4.09 -0.86 2.57
CA THR A 135 -4.94 -1.53 3.56
C THR A 135 -4.09 -2.33 4.56
N ASN A 136 -4.71 -2.75 5.68
CA ASN A 136 -4.17 -3.83 6.47
C ASN A 136 -4.07 -5.13 5.64
N GLY A 137 -3.20 -6.05 6.04
CA GLY A 137 -2.93 -7.27 5.29
C GLY A 137 -3.53 -8.53 5.92
N ASP A 138 -2.66 -9.52 6.17
CA ASP A 138 -3.00 -10.86 6.64
C ASP A 138 -3.58 -10.87 8.07
N PHE A 139 -4.31 -11.93 8.38
CA PHE A 139 -4.62 -12.31 9.75
C PHE A 139 -3.34 -12.51 10.57
N PHE A 140 -3.41 -12.29 11.86
CA PHE A 140 -2.26 -12.38 12.74
C PHE A 140 -2.60 -13.02 14.08
N SER A 141 -1.59 -13.56 14.77
CA SER A 141 -1.74 -14.09 16.12
C SER A 141 -1.95 -12.97 17.15
N ASN A 142 -2.87 -13.18 18.08
CA ASN A 142 -3.10 -12.27 19.21
C ASN A 142 -2.55 -12.79 20.53
N SER A 143 -1.90 -13.95 20.55
CA SER A 143 -1.42 -14.62 21.77
C SER A 143 -0.08 -15.30 21.54
N GLY A 144 0.66 -15.51 22.64
CA GLY A 144 1.96 -16.19 22.66
C GLY A 144 3.13 -15.25 22.37
N ASP A 145 4.32 -15.82 22.26
CA ASP A 145 5.59 -15.10 22.12
C ASP A 145 5.72 -14.36 20.78
N ASN A 146 4.95 -14.77 19.76
CA ASN A 146 4.92 -14.16 18.43
C ASN A 146 3.61 -13.40 18.16
N THR A 147 3.17 -12.64 19.14
CA THR A 147 2.01 -11.75 19.01
C THR A 147 2.18 -10.82 17.81
N LYS A 148 1.13 -10.73 16.97
CA LYS A 148 1.07 -9.95 15.73
C LYS A 148 1.83 -10.54 14.52
N GLU A 149 2.41 -11.71 14.65
CA GLU A 149 2.95 -12.45 13.51
C GLU A 149 1.81 -12.80 12.52
N PRO A 150 1.98 -12.53 11.21
CA PRO A 150 1.02 -12.94 10.19
C PRO A 150 0.76 -14.45 10.20
N THR A 151 -0.43 -14.86 9.79
CA THR A 151 -0.85 -16.26 9.84
C THR A 151 -0.25 -17.10 8.72
N ASN A 152 0.04 -16.49 7.56
CA ASN A 152 0.54 -17.17 6.36
C ASN A 152 1.97 -16.73 6.02
N ASN A 153 2.56 -17.30 4.97
CA ASN A 153 3.85 -16.86 4.47
C ASN A 153 3.83 -15.37 4.12
N PHE A 154 4.86 -14.67 4.54
CA PHE A 154 4.98 -13.24 4.35
C PHE A 154 6.38 -12.86 3.89
N MET A 155 6.43 -12.13 2.78
CA MET A 155 7.64 -11.59 2.18
C MET A 155 7.43 -10.10 1.87
N ALA A 156 8.46 -9.31 2.10
CA ALA A 156 8.52 -7.90 1.70
C ALA A 156 9.91 -7.60 1.16
N ASP A 157 10.00 -6.95 0.00
CA ASP A 157 11.26 -6.61 -0.69
C ASP A 157 12.22 -7.81 -0.88
N GLY A 158 11.67 -8.99 -1.15
CA GLY A 158 12.45 -10.22 -1.28
C GLY A 158 13.00 -10.78 0.05
N ASP A 159 12.59 -10.22 1.18
CA ASP A 159 12.95 -10.70 2.52
C ASP A 159 11.82 -11.57 3.11
N MET A 160 12.10 -12.83 3.40
CA MET A 160 11.16 -13.83 3.92
C MET A 160 10.99 -13.69 5.44
N TYR A 161 10.04 -12.89 5.87
CA TYR A 161 9.80 -12.68 7.30
C TYR A 161 9.06 -13.82 7.99
N ARG A 162 8.19 -14.51 7.26
CA ARG A 162 7.51 -15.70 7.72
C ARG A 162 7.52 -16.77 6.64
N ALA A 163 7.98 -17.96 7.00
CA ALA A 163 8.06 -19.13 6.14
C ALA A 163 7.39 -20.31 6.83
N ASP A 164 6.07 -20.38 6.73
CA ASP A 164 5.31 -21.50 7.28
C ASP A 164 4.19 -21.87 6.32
N TYR A 165 3.88 -23.14 6.25
CA TYR A 165 2.81 -23.63 5.39
C TYR A 165 1.48 -23.58 6.12
N VAL A 166 0.48 -23.03 5.45
CA VAL A 166 -0.90 -23.03 5.95
C VAL A 166 -1.81 -23.43 4.80
N GLY A 167 -2.13 -24.70 4.67
CA GLY A 167 -2.96 -25.22 3.60
C GLY A 167 -4.47 -25.11 3.83
N GLY A 168 -5.21 -25.74 2.96
CA GLY A 168 -6.67 -25.77 2.98
C GLY A 168 -7.30 -24.54 2.32
N TYR A 169 -8.14 -23.80 3.03
CA TYR A 169 -8.79 -22.58 2.54
C TYR A 169 -7.92 -21.31 2.64
N ARG A 170 -6.69 -21.46 3.14
CA ARG A 170 -5.70 -20.38 3.27
C ARG A 170 -4.74 -20.44 2.10
N GLY A 171 -4.22 -19.29 1.72
CA GLY A 171 -3.20 -19.18 0.70
C GLY A 171 -2.49 -17.84 0.76
N VAL A 172 -1.73 -17.57 -0.25
CA VAL A 172 -0.86 -16.41 -0.37
C VAL A 172 -1.09 -15.73 -1.72
N VAL A 173 -1.11 -14.42 -1.73
CA VAL A 173 -0.96 -13.59 -2.92
C VAL A 173 0.51 -13.20 -2.99
N GLY A 174 1.21 -13.66 -4.01
CA GLY A 174 2.60 -13.31 -4.32
C GLY A 174 2.65 -12.27 -5.44
N ILE A 175 3.50 -11.27 -5.30
CA ILE A 175 3.67 -10.16 -6.23
C ILE A 175 5.13 -10.21 -6.70
N ASN A 176 5.33 -10.38 -7.99
CA ASN A 176 6.64 -10.40 -8.64
C ASN A 176 7.20 -8.99 -8.81
N GLY A 177 8.50 -8.86 -9.01
CA GLY A 177 9.17 -7.59 -9.24
C GLY A 177 8.68 -6.81 -10.49
N ASP A 178 8.08 -7.52 -11.46
CA ASP A 178 7.44 -6.97 -12.66
C ASP A 178 5.96 -6.64 -12.49
N ASN A 179 5.44 -6.68 -11.26
CA ASN A 179 4.04 -6.50 -10.89
C ASN A 179 3.07 -7.64 -11.29
N THR A 180 3.54 -8.72 -11.89
CA THR A 180 2.68 -9.89 -12.10
C THR A 180 2.37 -10.57 -10.77
N VAL A 181 1.24 -11.27 -10.70
CA VAL A 181 0.74 -11.86 -9.47
C VAL A 181 0.61 -13.37 -9.63
N VAL A 182 1.06 -14.10 -8.62
CA VAL A 182 0.83 -15.54 -8.45
C VAL A 182 0.04 -15.77 -7.16
N VAL A 183 -0.95 -16.67 -7.19
CA VAL A 183 -1.82 -16.90 -6.03
C VAL A 183 -2.00 -18.39 -5.76
N GLY A 184 -1.96 -18.75 -4.50
CA GLY A 184 -2.19 -20.14 -4.06
C GLY A 184 -1.31 -20.52 -2.87
N ASP A 185 -0.74 -21.69 -2.98
CA ASP A 185 0.08 -22.31 -1.94
C ASP A 185 1.55 -22.34 -2.36
N PRO A 186 2.37 -21.40 -1.86
CA PRO A 186 3.76 -21.31 -2.26
C PRO A 186 4.57 -22.47 -1.70
N LYS A 187 5.48 -22.98 -2.51
CA LYS A 187 6.46 -23.98 -2.09
C LYS A 187 7.74 -23.29 -1.67
N LEU A 188 8.27 -23.70 -0.53
CA LEU A 188 9.55 -23.25 -0.02
C LEU A 188 10.67 -24.17 -0.46
N SER A 189 11.87 -23.63 -0.60
CA SER A 189 13.10 -24.40 -0.77
C SER A 189 13.30 -25.37 0.40
N SER A 190 13.88 -26.55 0.13
CA SER A 190 14.17 -27.55 1.17
C SER A 190 15.20 -27.04 2.19
N ASN A 191 16.11 -26.20 1.74
CA ASN A 191 17.17 -25.60 2.56
C ASN A 191 17.06 -24.10 2.55
N MET A 192 17.51 -23.45 3.62
CA MET A 192 17.78 -22.03 3.61
C MET A 192 18.91 -21.71 2.61
N MET A 193 18.88 -20.51 2.07
CA MET A 193 19.94 -19.98 1.20
C MET A 193 20.69 -18.86 1.91
N LEU A 194 22.01 -18.87 1.77
CA LEU A 194 22.91 -17.78 2.17
C LEU A 194 23.10 -16.86 0.98
N TYR A 195 22.70 -15.61 1.13
CA TYR A 195 22.92 -14.51 0.21
C TYR A 195 24.13 -13.71 0.70
N ILE A 196 25.09 -13.48 -0.16
CA ILE A 196 26.27 -12.65 0.09
C ILE A 196 26.16 -11.41 -0.78
N TYR A 197 26.22 -10.24 -0.18
CA TYR A 197 26.08 -8.97 -0.90
C TYR A 197 27.45 -8.36 -1.21
N ASP A 198 27.54 -7.71 -2.36
CA ASP A 198 28.68 -6.86 -2.71
C ASP A 198 28.60 -5.48 -1.99
N LYS A 199 29.62 -4.66 -2.19
CA LYS A 199 29.71 -3.31 -1.61
C LYS A 199 28.60 -2.36 -2.10
N ASP A 200 28.02 -2.65 -3.25
CA ASP A 200 26.96 -1.84 -3.87
C ASP A 200 25.55 -2.30 -3.44
N GLY A 201 25.48 -3.38 -2.63
CA GLY A 201 24.25 -3.93 -2.10
C GLY A 201 23.56 -4.94 -3.02
N ASN A 202 24.21 -5.35 -4.11
CA ASN A 202 23.67 -6.41 -4.98
C ASN A 202 24.04 -7.79 -4.46
N VAL A 203 23.22 -8.79 -4.80
CA VAL A 203 23.53 -10.18 -4.49
C VAL A 203 24.70 -10.64 -5.37
N ALA A 204 25.88 -10.78 -4.76
CA ALA A 204 27.08 -11.27 -5.41
C ALA A 204 27.07 -12.79 -5.55
N GLU A 205 26.49 -13.49 -4.58
CA GLU A 205 26.43 -14.94 -4.57
C GLU A 205 25.27 -15.46 -3.72
N LYS A 206 24.79 -16.65 -4.07
CA LYS A 206 23.74 -17.37 -3.38
C LYS A 206 24.14 -18.85 -3.20
N LEU A 207 24.25 -19.30 -1.97
CA LEU A 207 24.74 -20.64 -1.62
C LEU A 207 23.72 -21.39 -0.75
N PRO A 208 23.54 -22.71 -0.95
CA PRO A 208 22.66 -23.49 -0.10
C PRO A 208 23.28 -23.71 1.28
N ILE A 209 22.47 -23.56 2.34
CA ILE A 209 22.82 -23.91 3.72
C ILE A 209 22.48 -25.38 3.92
N SER A 210 23.51 -26.21 4.10
CA SER A 210 23.38 -27.66 4.21
C SER A 210 22.92 -28.12 5.59
N GLY A 211 23.14 -27.32 6.64
CA GLY A 211 22.75 -27.61 8.02
C GLY A 211 22.21 -26.37 8.72
N TYR A 212 21.23 -26.56 9.58
CA TYR A 212 20.64 -25.49 10.39
C TYR A 212 20.49 -25.95 11.83
N ASN A 213 21.22 -25.32 12.78
CA ASN A 213 21.26 -25.68 14.20
C ASN A 213 21.44 -27.19 14.45
N THR A 214 22.36 -27.80 13.72
CA THR A 214 22.68 -29.23 13.75
C THR A 214 24.19 -29.45 13.68
N ALA A 215 24.66 -30.72 13.76
CA ALA A 215 26.06 -31.02 13.51
C ALA A 215 26.52 -30.49 12.14
N ALA A 216 27.70 -29.89 12.10
CA ALA A 216 28.24 -29.32 10.87
C ALA A 216 28.48 -30.40 9.81
N THR A 217 28.12 -30.13 8.59
CA THR A 217 28.32 -31.02 7.43
C THR A 217 29.74 -30.91 6.90
N SER A 218 30.38 -32.04 6.48
CA SER A 218 31.78 -32.07 6.07
C SER A 218 32.11 -31.12 4.91
N ASP A 219 31.20 -30.98 3.94
CA ASP A 219 31.44 -30.27 2.68
C ASP A 219 30.48 -29.10 2.44
N GLY A 220 29.71 -28.72 3.47
CA GLY A 220 28.65 -27.73 3.34
C GLY A 220 28.83 -26.51 4.23
N ILE A 221 27.76 -25.74 4.28
CA ILE A 221 27.60 -24.56 5.12
C ILE A 221 26.58 -24.88 6.19
N THR A 222 26.94 -24.69 7.47
CA THR A 222 26.00 -24.85 8.59
C THR A 222 25.76 -23.52 9.26
N LEU A 223 24.50 -23.10 9.35
CA LEU A 223 24.05 -21.91 10.05
C LEU A 223 23.62 -22.25 11.47
N TYR A 224 24.13 -21.50 12.43
CA TYR A 224 23.71 -21.54 13.84
C TYR A 224 23.11 -20.16 14.20
N THR A 225 21.95 -20.21 14.82
CA THR A 225 21.20 -19.01 15.23
C THR A 225 20.85 -19.08 16.71
N LYS A 226 20.17 -18.06 17.21
CA LYS A 226 19.68 -17.97 18.60
C LYS A 226 18.78 -19.15 19.02
N ASP A 227 18.21 -19.89 18.09
CA ASP A 227 17.36 -21.05 18.37
C ASP A 227 18.17 -22.32 18.64
N CYS A 228 19.50 -22.28 18.42
CA CYS A 228 20.39 -23.39 18.69
C CYS A 228 20.54 -23.58 20.21
N LYS A 229 20.00 -24.69 20.73
CA LYS A 229 20.05 -24.99 22.15
C LYS A 229 21.20 -25.92 22.52
N ASP A 230 21.73 -26.63 21.52
CA ASP A 230 22.77 -27.67 21.69
C ASP A 230 24.16 -27.09 21.48
N THR A 231 25.15 -27.81 21.94
CA THR A 231 26.56 -27.56 21.65
C THR A 231 27.07 -28.57 20.62
N TYR A 232 27.93 -28.11 19.72
CA TYR A 232 28.48 -28.94 18.66
C TYR A 232 30.00 -28.88 18.63
N ASP A 233 30.61 -29.98 18.22
CA ASP A 233 32.06 -30.03 17.95
C ASP A 233 32.32 -29.47 16.55
N LEU A 234 32.93 -28.28 16.50
CA LEU A 234 33.31 -27.59 15.28
C LEU A 234 34.83 -27.61 15.03
N THR A 235 35.56 -28.54 15.70
CA THR A 235 37.00 -28.71 15.48
C THR A 235 37.28 -29.01 14.01
N GLY A 236 38.21 -28.26 13.41
CA GLY A 236 38.54 -28.36 11.99
C GLY A 236 37.64 -27.59 11.02
N TYR A 237 36.63 -26.89 11.53
CA TYR A 237 35.86 -25.93 10.76
C TYR A 237 36.36 -24.52 11.02
N THR A 238 36.12 -23.64 10.06
CA THR A 238 36.19 -22.19 10.27
C THR A 238 34.80 -21.71 10.65
N VAL A 239 34.70 -20.97 11.74
CA VAL A 239 33.49 -20.31 12.21
C VAL A 239 33.57 -18.85 11.84
N CYS A 240 32.68 -18.41 10.94
CA CYS A 240 32.50 -17.01 10.57
C CYS A 240 31.38 -16.45 11.43
N GLU A 241 31.70 -15.50 12.28
CA GLU A 241 30.75 -14.86 13.19
C GLU A 241 30.01 -13.75 12.47
N GLY A 242 28.72 -13.59 12.74
CA GLY A 242 27.91 -12.51 12.21
C GLY A 242 27.03 -11.88 13.28
N VAL A 243 26.80 -10.59 13.15
CA VAL A 243 25.84 -9.85 13.98
C VAL A 243 24.59 -9.58 13.15
N TYR A 244 23.44 -10.06 13.62
CA TYR A 244 22.19 -9.85 12.88
C TYR A 244 21.55 -8.49 13.19
N THR A 245 21.00 -7.86 12.16
CA THR A 245 20.14 -6.69 12.25
C THR A 245 18.68 -7.08 12.36
N ILE A 246 18.31 -8.20 11.76
CA ILE A 246 16.97 -8.79 11.85
C ILE A 246 17.10 -10.31 11.98
N CYS A 247 16.32 -10.90 12.90
CA CYS A 247 16.17 -12.34 13.02
C CYS A 247 14.70 -12.67 13.30
N ARG A 248 14.04 -13.38 12.39
CA ARG A 248 12.63 -13.77 12.53
C ARG A 248 12.51 -15.25 12.83
N VAL A 249 11.62 -15.58 13.74
CA VAL A 249 11.32 -16.94 14.16
C VAL A 249 9.89 -17.27 13.76
N SER A 250 9.68 -18.42 13.13
CA SER A 250 8.34 -18.90 12.82
C SER A 250 7.65 -19.45 14.06
N ASN A 251 6.38 -19.10 14.26
CA ASN A 251 5.61 -19.51 15.44
C ASN A 251 5.33 -21.03 15.50
N GLY A 252 5.18 -21.69 14.37
CA GLY A 252 4.79 -23.10 14.33
C GLY A 252 5.87 -24.07 14.80
N LYS A 253 7.14 -23.68 14.82
CA LYS A 253 8.29 -24.57 15.07
C LYS A 253 9.40 -23.95 15.92
N ASN A 254 9.25 -22.75 16.44
CA ASN A 254 10.31 -21.99 17.14
C ASN A 254 11.64 -22.02 16.36
N LYS A 255 11.54 -21.82 15.05
CA LYS A 255 12.66 -21.94 14.12
C LYS A 255 12.90 -20.60 13.45
N THR A 256 14.15 -20.13 13.45
CA THR A 256 14.55 -18.96 12.65
C THR A 256 14.28 -19.24 11.18
N VAL A 257 13.59 -18.33 10.51
CA VAL A 257 13.26 -18.43 9.08
C VAL A 257 13.96 -17.36 8.26
N PHE A 258 14.48 -16.34 8.92
CA PHE A 258 15.12 -15.20 8.29
C PHE A 258 16.15 -14.57 9.22
N VAL A 259 17.38 -14.41 8.73
CA VAL A 259 18.46 -13.66 9.36
C VAL A 259 19.02 -12.68 8.34
N LYS A 260 19.16 -11.42 8.71
CA LYS A 260 19.87 -10.39 7.94
C LYS A 260 20.89 -9.74 8.85
N GLY A 261 22.13 -9.60 8.41
CA GLY A 261 23.17 -9.05 9.25
C GLY A 261 24.48 -8.79 8.52
N GLU A 262 25.50 -8.55 9.32
CA GLU A 262 26.85 -8.25 8.85
C GLU A 262 27.86 -9.24 9.46
N MET A 263 28.79 -9.72 8.65
CA MET A 263 29.84 -10.63 9.07
C MET A 263 30.90 -9.89 9.89
N GLY A 264 31.34 -10.55 10.96
CA GLY A 264 32.46 -10.16 11.80
C GLY A 264 33.73 -10.94 11.45
N LEU A 265 34.48 -11.32 12.49
CA LEU A 265 35.73 -12.07 12.35
C LEU A 265 35.48 -13.57 12.16
N SER A 266 36.35 -14.21 11.41
CA SER A 266 36.40 -15.66 11.32
C SER A 266 37.46 -16.21 12.28
N ARG A 267 37.18 -17.36 12.86
CA ARG A 267 38.08 -18.07 13.78
C ARG A 267 38.01 -19.60 13.62
N PRO A 268 38.99 -20.33 14.14
CA PRO A 268 38.88 -21.78 14.26
C PRO A 268 37.70 -22.17 15.17
N GLY A 269 36.99 -23.21 14.77
CA GLY A 269 35.92 -23.82 15.58
C GLY A 269 36.47 -24.54 16.82
N LYS A 270 35.65 -24.69 17.85
CA LYS A 270 35.97 -25.34 19.13
C LYS A 270 35.19 -26.63 19.30
N THR A 271 35.65 -27.48 20.23
CA THR A 271 35.00 -28.77 20.54
C THR A 271 33.58 -28.62 21.10
N ALA A 272 33.27 -27.50 21.76
CA ALA A 272 31.93 -27.23 22.30
C ALA A 272 31.53 -25.80 21.94
N GLU A 273 30.93 -25.63 20.77
CA GLU A 273 30.41 -24.36 20.34
C GLU A 273 28.92 -24.21 20.74
N LYS A 274 28.63 -23.13 21.41
CA LYS A 274 27.26 -22.71 21.74
C LYS A 274 26.99 -21.34 21.07
N PRO A 275 26.37 -21.32 19.88
CA PRO A 275 26.30 -20.14 19.04
C PRO A 275 25.46 -19.00 19.61
N TYR A 276 24.61 -19.28 20.58
CA TYR A 276 23.78 -18.26 21.22
C TYR A 276 24.04 -18.23 22.72
N GLN A 277 24.53 -17.11 23.20
CA GLN A 277 24.75 -16.90 24.64
C GLN A 277 24.16 -15.57 25.08
N THR A 278 23.51 -15.58 26.23
CA THR A 278 23.44 -14.40 27.09
C THR A 278 24.78 -14.24 27.77
N ARG A 279 25.37 -13.07 27.74
CA ARG A 279 26.56 -12.76 28.55
C ARG A 279 26.22 -11.69 29.58
N GLU A 280 26.89 -11.76 30.71
CA GLU A 280 26.86 -10.68 31.67
C GLU A 280 27.93 -9.65 31.30
N GLU A 281 27.51 -8.42 31.12
CA GLU A 281 28.43 -7.26 31.07
C GLU A 281 28.36 -6.55 32.41
N ILE A 282 29.55 -6.21 32.93
CA ILE A 282 29.66 -5.42 34.15
C ILE A 282 29.79 -3.96 33.70
N GLU A 283 28.81 -3.14 34.07
CA GLU A 283 28.83 -1.71 33.80
C GLU A 283 29.88 -0.99 34.66
N GLU A 284 30.29 0.23 34.31
CA GLU A 284 31.30 0.99 35.06
C GLU A 284 30.96 1.20 36.54
N ASP A 285 29.68 1.13 36.89
CA ASP A 285 29.20 1.22 38.28
C ASP A 285 29.23 -0.10 39.06
N GLY A 286 29.73 -1.18 38.43
CA GLY A 286 29.80 -2.52 39.00
C GLY A 286 28.50 -3.31 38.96
N THR A 287 27.44 -2.81 38.32
CA THR A 287 26.20 -3.55 38.12
C THR A 287 26.34 -4.56 36.98
N SER A 288 25.82 -5.78 37.18
CA SER A 288 25.78 -6.82 36.16
C SER A 288 24.51 -6.68 35.32
N LYS A 289 24.67 -6.60 33.99
CA LYS A 289 23.58 -6.59 33.04
C LYS A 289 23.67 -7.78 32.11
N THR A 290 22.63 -8.58 32.06
CA THR A 290 22.55 -9.69 31.10
C THR A 290 22.28 -9.12 29.70
N ILE A 291 23.24 -9.29 28.79
CA ILE A 291 23.09 -8.88 27.40
C ILE A 291 22.78 -10.09 26.55
N THR A 292 21.73 -9.98 25.74
CA THR A 292 21.45 -10.95 24.68
C THR A 292 22.40 -10.68 23.51
N VAL A 293 23.32 -11.60 23.27
CA VAL A 293 24.25 -11.49 22.14
C VAL A 293 23.49 -11.69 20.83
N ARG A 294 23.62 -10.76 19.89
CA ARG A 294 22.95 -10.78 18.59
C ARG A 294 23.86 -11.38 17.53
N GLU A 295 24.31 -12.60 17.79
CA GLU A 295 25.25 -13.30 16.93
C GLU A 295 24.57 -14.49 16.24
N PHE A 296 25.02 -14.77 15.02
CA PHE A 296 24.82 -16.03 14.33
C PHE A 296 26.18 -16.52 13.82
N TYR A 297 26.32 -17.82 13.63
CA TYR A 297 27.56 -18.43 13.18
C TYR A 297 27.33 -19.21 11.91
N ILE A 298 28.28 -19.08 10.99
CA ILE A 298 28.38 -19.90 9.79
C ILE A 298 29.62 -20.75 9.90
N ALA A 299 29.46 -22.06 10.01
CA ALA A 299 30.55 -23.01 10.05
C ALA A 299 30.73 -23.70 8.70
N THR A 300 31.96 -23.74 8.20
CA THR A 300 32.33 -24.41 6.95
C THR A 300 33.82 -24.78 6.92
N LYS A 301 34.18 -25.82 6.13
CA LYS A 301 35.55 -26.12 5.76
C LYS A 301 35.97 -25.52 4.42
N ASN A 302 35.01 -24.98 3.68
CA ASN A 302 35.27 -24.40 2.36
C ASN A 302 35.91 -23.03 2.50
N GLN A 303 37.23 -22.98 2.20
CA GLN A 303 38.00 -21.73 2.29
C GLN A 303 37.52 -20.62 1.32
N GLU A 304 36.94 -20.97 0.17
CA GLU A 304 36.38 -19.99 -0.75
C GLU A 304 35.20 -19.27 -0.13
N VAL A 305 34.32 -20.01 0.57
CA VAL A 305 33.20 -19.44 1.32
C VAL A 305 33.72 -18.53 2.44
N VAL A 306 34.70 -18.98 3.22
CA VAL A 306 35.33 -18.19 4.29
C VAL A 306 35.88 -16.87 3.74
N ASN A 307 36.56 -16.92 2.57
CA ASN A 307 37.13 -15.73 1.94
C ASN A 307 36.08 -14.71 1.48
N LYS A 308 34.85 -15.14 1.24
CA LYS A 308 33.70 -14.28 0.88
C LYS A 308 32.99 -13.70 2.11
N LEU A 309 33.05 -14.39 3.25
CA LEU A 309 32.42 -13.98 4.51
C LEU A 309 33.36 -13.16 5.40
N LYS A 310 34.04 -12.17 4.81
CA LYS A 310 34.93 -11.26 5.55
C LYS A 310 34.15 -10.27 6.40
N SER A 311 34.80 -9.74 7.42
CA SER A 311 34.24 -8.69 8.27
C SER A 311 33.71 -7.51 7.44
N GLY A 312 32.50 -7.04 7.76
CA GLY A 312 31.79 -5.97 7.05
C GLY A 312 30.94 -6.43 5.86
N VAL A 313 31.03 -7.71 5.47
CA VAL A 313 30.17 -8.25 4.39
C VAL A 313 28.75 -8.43 4.90
N LYS A 314 27.78 -7.85 4.19
CA LYS A 314 26.36 -8.03 4.49
C LYS A 314 25.89 -9.38 3.95
N VAL A 315 25.07 -10.06 4.75
CA VAL A 315 24.51 -11.36 4.40
C VAL A 315 23.05 -11.46 4.77
N LYS A 316 22.35 -12.40 4.09
CA LYS A 316 21.00 -12.79 4.40
C LYS A 316 20.88 -14.31 4.33
N CYS A 317 20.21 -14.92 5.31
CA CYS A 317 19.86 -16.34 5.29
C CYS A 317 18.36 -16.48 5.38
N GLN A 318 17.75 -17.15 4.40
CA GLN A 318 16.29 -17.35 4.36
C GLN A 318 15.91 -18.60 3.57
N TYR A 319 14.66 -19.06 3.75
CA TYR A 319 14.01 -19.93 2.78
C TYR A 319 13.55 -19.11 1.59
N ASP A 320 13.67 -19.70 0.38
CA ASP A 320 13.16 -19.08 -0.82
C ASP A 320 11.85 -19.71 -1.27
N PHE A 321 11.04 -18.94 -1.95
CA PHE A 321 10.00 -19.50 -2.79
C PHE A 321 10.64 -20.19 -4.01
N VAL A 322 10.03 -21.29 -4.47
CA VAL A 322 10.52 -22.06 -5.61
C VAL A 322 9.42 -22.24 -6.69
N GLY A 323 9.83 -22.67 -7.89
CA GLY A 323 8.93 -22.90 -9.02
C GLY A 323 8.38 -21.58 -9.55
N GLU A 324 7.08 -21.50 -9.77
CA GLU A 324 6.40 -20.29 -10.28
C GLU A 324 6.48 -19.09 -9.32
N TRP A 325 6.82 -19.34 -8.05
CA TRP A 325 6.94 -18.33 -7.00
C TRP A 325 8.34 -17.71 -6.87
N GLN A 326 9.32 -18.19 -7.63
CA GLN A 326 10.73 -17.81 -7.46
C GLN A 326 11.04 -16.33 -7.65
N ASN A 327 10.18 -15.59 -8.38
CA ASN A 327 10.34 -14.16 -8.65
C ASN A 327 9.49 -13.27 -7.72
N VAL A 328 8.81 -13.86 -6.74
CA VAL A 328 8.01 -13.11 -5.78
C VAL A 328 8.92 -12.30 -4.87
N GLU A 329 8.68 -11.00 -4.83
CA GLU A 329 9.37 -10.05 -3.95
C GLU A 329 8.51 -9.62 -2.77
N ASN A 330 7.18 -9.66 -2.94
CA ASN A 330 6.22 -9.29 -1.92
C ASN A 330 5.13 -10.36 -1.81
N SER A 331 4.67 -10.67 -0.60
CA SER A 331 3.56 -11.59 -0.43
C SER A 331 2.72 -11.29 0.79
N VAL A 332 1.43 -11.60 0.72
CA VAL A 332 0.47 -11.47 1.80
C VAL A 332 -0.45 -12.68 1.84
N GLY A 333 -0.73 -13.17 3.03
CA GLY A 333 -1.66 -14.27 3.20
C GLY A 333 -3.12 -13.84 3.13
N TYR A 334 -3.97 -14.79 2.75
CA TYR A 334 -5.42 -14.65 2.79
C TYR A 334 -6.09 -15.86 3.46
N ILE A 335 -7.31 -15.65 3.93
CA ILE A 335 -8.20 -16.72 4.39
C ILE A 335 -9.46 -16.67 3.52
N HIS A 336 -9.68 -17.69 2.72
CA HIS A 336 -10.70 -17.85 1.69
C HIS A 336 -10.49 -16.98 0.43
N GLN A 337 -10.44 -17.66 -0.69
CA GLN A 337 -10.74 -17.09 -1.99
C GLN A 337 -12.26 -16.92 -2.09
N MET A 338 -12.71 -15.73 -2.52
CA MET A 338 -14.13 -15.39 -2.58
C MET A 338 -14.66 -15.39 -4.01
N LEU A 339 -13.82 -14.97 -4.94
CA LEU A 339 -14.13 -14.85 -6.37
C LEU A 339 -13.05 -15.57 -7.16
N GLN A 340 -13.47 -16.41 -8.12
CA GLN A 340 -12.58 -17.14 -9.00
C GLN A 340 -13.09 -17.08 -10.43
N ASN A 341 -12.30 -16.51 -11.33
CA ASN A 341 -12.62 -16.36 -12.76
C ASN A 341 -14.04 -15.79 -12.98
N GLY A 342 -14.40 -14.73 -12.23
CA GLY A 342 -15.70 -14.08 -12.28
C GLY A 342 -16.83 -14.84 -11.58
N THR A 343 -16.56 -16.02 -11.00
CA THR A 343 -17.55 -16.80 -10.26
C THR A 343 -17.42 -16.58 -8.77
N SER A 344 -18.48 -16.12 -8.12
CA SER A 344 -18.52 -15.96 -6.66
C SER A 344 -18.61 -17.32 -5.98
N LEU A 345 -17.70 -17.53 -5.04
CA LEU A 345 -17.62 -18.75 -4.24
C LEU A 345 -18.43 -18.62 -2.94
N ASN A 346 -18.60 -19.74 -2.24
CA ASN A 346 -19.15 -19.78 -0.88
C ASN A 346 -20.63 -19.37 -0.74
N GLN A 347 -21.39 -19.38 -1.82
CA GLN A 347 -22.84 -19.22 -1.75
C GLN A 347 -23.46 -20.34 -0.88
N CYS A 348 -24.38 -19.98 0.01
CA CYS A 348 -25.04 -20.92 0.92
C CYS A 348 -24.10 -21.68 1.87
N SER A 349 -22.92 -21.13 2.19
CA SER A 349 -22.02 -21.71 3.18
C SER A 349 -22.67 -21.76 4.56
N THR A 350 -22.42 -22.83 5.31
CA THR A 350 -22.79 -22.98 6.72
C THR A 350 -21.67 -22.61 7.68
N ASP A 351 -20.49 -22.29 7.17
CA ASP A 351 -19.36 -21.81 7.97
C ASP A 351 -19.61 -20.37 8.43
N SER A 352 -19.67 -20.17 9.75
CA SER A 352 -19.94 -18.87 10.36
C SER A 352 -18.93 -17.78 9.96
N PHE A 353 -17.68 -18.15 9.70
CA PHE A 353 -16.68 -17.21 9.22
C PHE A 353 -17.05 -16.65 7.83
N ILE A 354 -17.68 -17.47 6.99
CA ILE A 354 -18.06 -17.14 5.62
C ILE A 354 -19.37 -16.36 5.58
N TYR A 355 -20.41 -16.85 6.26
CA TYR A 355 -21.76 -16.30 6.12
C TYR A 355 -22.08 -15.14 7.06
N THR A 356 -21.28 -14.94 8.13
CA THR A 356 -21.57 -13.87 9.09
C THR A 356 -21.08 -12.52 8.55
N ASP A 357 -21.94 -11.52 8.67
CA ASP A 357 -21.62 -10.15 8.27
C ASP A 357 -20.60 -9.52 9.22
N HIS A 358 -19.50 -9.06 8.65
CA HIS A 358 -18.42 -8.38 9.36
C HIS A 358 -17.85 -7.23 8.51
N PRO A 359 -17.19 -6.24 9.12
CA PRO A 359 -16.26 -5.41 8.37
C PRO A 359 -15.24 -6.30 7.69
N ARG A 360 -14.94 -6.03 6.43
CA ARG A 360 -14.05 -6.87 5.62
C ARG A 360 -13.00 -6.04 4.92
N THR A 361 -11.85 -6.65 4.68
CA THR A 361 -10.78 -6.14 3.83
C THR A 361 -10.53 -7.15 2.73
N PHE A 362 -10.47 -6.69 1.49
CA PHE A 362 -10.31 -7.54 0.32
C PHE A 362 -9.19 -7.04 -0.59
N ILE A 363 -8.50 -7.98 -1.20
CA ILE A 363 -7.68 -7.74 -2.38
C ILE A 363 -8.27 -8.51 -3.55
N GLY A 364 -8.40 -7.86 -4.70
CA GLY A 364 -8.86 -8.50 -5.93
C GLY A 364 -8.05 -8.08 -7.13
N PHE A 365 -8.24 -8.80 -8.22
CA PHE A 365 -7.56 -8.56 -9.48
C PHE A 365 -8.56 -8.58 -10.63
N LYS A 366 -8.45 -7.60 -11.52
CA LYS A 366 -9.16 -7.56 -12.79
C LYS A 366 -8.54 -8.56 -13.76
N GLU A 367 -9.15 -8.75 -14.92
CA GLU A 367 -8.67 -9.70 -15.94
C GLU A 367 -7.27 -9.35 -16.47
N ASP A 368 -6.94 -8.07 -16.50
CA ASP A 368 -5.62 -7.57 -16.92
C ASP A 368 -4.56 -7.57 -15.79
N GLY A 369 -4.91 -8.12 -14.60
CA GLY A 369 -4.05 -8.15 -13.43
C GLY A 369 -4.09 -6.88 -12.57
N THR A 370 -4.87 -5.87 -12.92
CA THR A 370 -5.01 -4.64 -12.14
C THR A 370 -5.53 -4.94 -10.73
N PRO A 371 -4.81 -4.55 -9.66
CA PRO A 371 -5.24 -4.77 -8.29
C PRO A 371 -6.34 -3.80 -7.86
N VAL A 372 -7.25 -4.29 -7.03
CA VAL A 372 -8.26 -3.53 -6.31
C VAL A 372 -8.10 -3.81 -4.83
N LEU A 373 -7.94 -2.77 -4.02
CA LEU A 373 -7.96 -2.86 -2.56
C LEU A 373 -9.28 -2.28 -2.07
N MET A 374 -10.03 -3.06 -1.28
CA MET A 374 -11.37 -2.69 -0.83
C MET A 374 -11.56 -2.94 0.65
N VAL A 375 -12.22 -2.00 1.32
CA VAL A 375 -12.70 -2.13 2.70
C VAL A 375 -14.20 -1.88 2.74
N ILE A 376 -14.91 -2.71 3.48
CA ILE A 376 -16.34 -2.55 3.75
C ILE A 376 -16.54 -2.38 5.24
N ASP A 377 -17.19 -1.29 5.63
CA ASP A 377 -17.53 -0.99 7.01
C ASP A 377 -18.55 -1.97 7.59
N GLY A 378 -18.57 -2.11 8.91
CA GLY A 378 -19.53 -2.98 9.58
C GLY A 378 -19.54 -2.81 11.10
N ARG A 379 -20.25 -3.72 11.79
CA ARG A 379 -20.42 -3.71 13.26
C ARG A 379 -21.00 -2.41 13.80
N GLY A 380 -21.89 -1.76 13.03
CA GLY A 380 -22.55 -0.54 13.44
C GLY A 380 -23.44 -0.74 14.66
N SER A 381 -23.20 0.05 15.72
CA SER A 381 -23.99 0.05 16.96
C SER A 381 -24.17 1.47 17.48
N SER A 382 -24.96 1.62 18.54
CA SER A 382 -25.13 2.94 19.18
C SER A 382 -23.84 3.50 19.78
N THR A 383 -22.86 2.64 20.07
CA THR A 383 -21.57 2.99 20.66
C THR A 383 -20.42 2.96 19.65
N ASN A 384 -20.66 2.45 18.45
CA ASN A 384 -19.69 2.41 17.36
C ASN A 384 -19.97 3.58 16.40
N PRO A 385 -18.96 4.34 15.95
CA PRO A 385 -19.12 5.44 14.99
C PRO A 385 -19.66 4.99 13.63
N VAL A 386 -19.61 3.68 13.31
CA VAL A 386 -20.31 3.12 12.13
C VAL A 386 -21.81 3.25 12.34
N LYS A 387 -22.51 3.73 11.33
CA LYS A 387 -23.95 3.94 11.37
C LYS A 387 -24.69 2.68 11.87
N LYS A 388 -25.58 2.85 12.86
CA LYS A 388 -26.44 1.78 13.36
C LYS A 388 -27.17 1.10 12.21
N GLY A 389 -27.12 -0.25 12.18
CA GLY A 389 -27.72 -1.06 11.11
C GLY A 389 -26.76 -1.45 9.99
N ASN A 390 -25.53 -0.95 9.97
CA ASN A 390 -24.48 -1.46 9.09
C ASN A 390 -23.73 -2.60 9.80
N TYR A 391 -23.98 -3.82 9.39
CA TYR A 391 -23.36 -5.02 10.00
C TYR A 391 -22.07 -5.45 9.31
N GLY A 392 -21.87 -5.03 8.06
CA GLY A 392 -20.81 -5.49 7.17
C GLY A 392 -21.36 -6.43 6.10
N VAL A 393 -20.52 -7.33 5.62
CA VAL A 393 -20.88 -8.30 4.58
C VAL A 393 -20.35 -9.69 4.90
N SER A 394 -21.04 -10.71 4.38
CA SER A 394 -20.55 -12.07 4.24
C SER A 394 -19.46 -12.12 3.15
N LEU A 395 -18.71 -13.22 3.06
CA LEU A 395 -17.72 -13.36 1.98
C LEU A 395 -18.37 -13.47 0.60
N PHE A 396 -19.57 -14.05 0.53
CA PHE A 396 -20.30 -14.14 -0.73
C PHE A 396 -20.76 -12.76 -1.23
N GLU A 397 -21.36 -11.94 -0.36
CA GLU A 397 -21.73 -10.56 -0.71
C GLU A 397 -20.50 -9.72 -1.09
N GLY A 398 -19.39 -9.89 -0.35
CA GLY A 398 -18.13 -9.27 -0.68
C GLY A 398 -17.62 -9.65 -2.07
N ALA A 399 -17.77 -10.91 -2.48
CA ALA A 399 -17.42 -11.36 -3.83
C ALA A 399 -18.27 -10.66 -4.90
N GLU A 400 -19.57 -10.53 -4.68
CA GLU A 400 -20.48 -9.83 -5.60
C GLU A 400 -20.13 -8.33 -5.73
N ILE A 401 -19.73 -7.70 -4.62
CA ILE A 401 -19.27 -6.31 -4.63
C ILE A 401 -17.92 -6.18 -5.38
N MET A 402 -16.99 -7.12 -5.18
CA MET A 402 -15.71 -7.13 -5.91
C MET A 402 -15.89 -7.32 -7.43
N LYS A 403 -16.89 -8.11 -7.86
CA LYS A 403 -17.27 -8.23 -9.29
C LYS A 403 -17.72 -6.88 -9.86
N LEU A 404 -18.50 -6.10 -9.11
CA LEU A 404 -18.93 -4.77 -9.54
C LEU A 404 -17.77 -3.77 -9.64
N ALA A 405 -16.70 -3.97 -8.87
CA ALA A 405 -15.44 -3.24 -9.02
C ALA A 405 -14.58 -3.75 -10.21
N GLY A 406 -15.07 -4.73 -10.98
CA GLY A 406 -14.41 -5.28 -12.16
C GLY A 406 -13.44 -6.43 -11.89
N CYS A 407 -13.37 -6.95 -10.67
CA CYS A 407 -12.49 -8.07 -10.34
C CYS A 407 -12.99 -9.39 -10.94
N VAL A 408 -12.06 -10.24 -11.36
CA VAL A 408 -12.32 -11.64 -11.74
C VAL A 408 -11.83 -12.61 -10.67
N ASN A 409 -10.87 -12.21 -9.84
CA ASN A 409 -10.42 -12.96 -8.67
C ASN A 409 -10.40 -12.05 -7.45
N ALA A 410 -10.78 -12.57 -6.26
CA ALA A 410 -10.74 -11.82 -5.01
C ALA A 410 -10.52 -12.71 -3.79
N TYR A 411 -9.83 -12.15 -2.78
CA TYR A 411 -9.32 -12.84 -1.60
C TYR A 411 -9.61 -12.02 -0.35
N ASN A 412 -10.02 -12.73 0.73
CA ASN A 412 -10.33 -12.10 2.00
C ASN A 412 -9.10 -11.99 2.89
N LEU A 413 -8.78 -10.76 3.27
CA LEU A 413 -7.74 -10.39 4.22
C LEU A 413 -8.29 -10.27 5.64
N ASP A 414 -7.46 -9.82 6.61
CA ASP A 414 -7.94 -9.62 7.98
C ASP A 414 -8.99 -8.52 8.05
N GLY A 415 -10.11 -8.88 8.64
CA GLY A 415 -11.31 -8.08 8.73
C GLY A 415 -11.61 -7.55 10.14
N GLY A 416 -12.88 -7.22 10.35
CA GLY A 416 -13.36 -6.76 11.66
C GLY A 416 -12.73 -5.42 12.06
N GLY A 417 -12.17 -5.35 13.27
CA GLY A 417 -11.50 -4.14 13.77
C GLY A 417 -10.21 -3.78 13.04
N SER A 418 -9.62 -4.73 12.29
CA SER A 418 -8.42 -4.50 11.51
C SER A 418 -8.71 -3.78 10.18
N SER A 419 -9.96 -3.87 9.67
CA SER A 419 -10.33 -3.29 8.38
C SER A 419 -10.03 -1.79 8.33
N THR A 420 -9.02 -1.43 7.55
CA THR A 420 -8.53 -0.06 7.40
C THR A 420 -8.10 0.19 5.96
N LEU A 421 -8.64 1.23 5.32
CA LEU A 421 -8.17 1.78 4.06
C LEU A 421 -7.61 3.17 4.32
N ILE A 422 -6.38 3.39 3.91
CA ILE A 422 -5.73 4.70 3.95
C ILE A 422 -5.50 5.23 2.54
N ALA A 423 -5.53 6.54 2.40
CA ALA A 423 -5.13 7.23 1.17
C ALA A 423 -4.31 8.48 1.51
N ARG A 424 -3.36 8.81 0.62
CA ARG A 424 -2.56 10.03 0.74
C ARG A 424 -3.44 11.24 0.50
N ASN A 425 -3.37 12.21 1.39
CA ASN A 425 -4.07 13.47 1.27
C ASN A 425 -3.20 14.56 0.62
N GLU A 426 -3.81 15.69 0.31
CA GLU A 426 -3.16 16.84 -0.34
C GLU A 426 -2.01 17.44 0.48
N ASN A 427 -2.00 17.25 1.80
CA ASN A 427 -0.95 17.72 2.70
C ASN A 427 0.23 16.74 2.80
N GLY A 428 0.23 15.65 2.03
CA GLY A 428 1.28 14.63 2.04
C GLY A 428 1.20 13.63 3.19
N GLY A 429 0.19 13.72 4.06
CA GLY A 429 -0.13 12.72 5.08
C GLY A 429 -1.11 11.66 4.58
N PHE A 430 -1.67 10.88 5.52
CA PHE A 430 -2.65 9.84 5.22
C PHE A 430 -3.95 10.07 5.98
N ASP A 431 -5.07 9.98 5.26
CA ASP A 431 -6.40 9.89 5.85
C ASP A 431 -6.83 8.42 5.96
N VAL A 432 -7.55 8.08 7.03
CA VAL A 432 -8.31 6.82 7.10
C VAL A 432 -9.64 7.08 6.44
N ILE A 433 -9.90 6.35 5.36
CA ILE A 433 -11.05 6.59 4.48
C ILE A 433 -12.31 5.93 5.02
N ASN A 434 -12.19 4.70 5.49
CA ASN A 434 -13.30 3.96 6.09
C ASN A 434 -13.50 4.34 7.58
N ARG A 435 -14.49 3.74 8.22
CA ARG A 435 -14.74 3.87 9.67
C ARG A 435 -14.40 2.57 10.39
N PRO A 436 -13.15 2.45 10.93
CA PRO A 436 -12.76 1.26 11.66
C PRO A 436 -13.72 0.91 12.79
N SER A 437 -14.09 -0.36 12.90
CA SER A 437 -15.11 -0.80 13.88
C SER A 437 -14.62 -0.77 15.33
N ASP A 438 -13.35 -0.57 15.58
CA ASP A 438 -12.76 -0.36 16.91
C ASP A 438 -12.92 1.12 17.32
N TYR A 439 -14.16 1.55 17.50
CA TYR A 439 -14.53 2.93 17.91
C TYR A 439 -14.01 4.03 16.97
N GLY A 440 -13.75 3.73 15.71
CA GLY A 440 -13.20 4.65 14.71
C GLY A 440 -11.67 4.77 14.73
N TYR A 441 -10.98 3.97 15.55
CA TYR A 441 -9.53 3.95 15.60
C TYR A 441 -8.94 2.80 14.80
N GLU A 442 -7.83 3.06 14.12
CA GLU A 442 -7.06 2.00 13.45
C GLU A 442 -6.55 0.99 14.47
N ARG A 443 -6.75 -0.29 14.19
CA ARG A 443 -6.08 -1.37 14.94
C ARG A 443 -4.64 -1.52 14.45
N SER A 444 -3.72 -1.75 15.38
CA SER A 444 -2.37 -2.21 15.03
C SER A 444 -2.42 -3.66 14.54
N THR A 445 -1.90 -3.90 13.33
CA THR A 445 -1.89 -5.19 12.62
C THR A 445 -0.47 -5.68 12.38
N GLY A 446 -0.30 -6.91 11.93
CA GLY A 446 1.01 -7.51 11.69
C GLY A 446 1.70 -7.03 10.42
N ASN A 447 0.92 -6.69 9.39
CA ASN A 447 1.41 -6.23 8.09
C ASN A 447 0.35 -5.41 7.34
N ALA A 448 0.77 -4.82 6.23
CA ALA A 448 -0.07 -3.99 5.37
C ALA A 448 0.29 -4.20 3.89
N ILE A 449 -0.61 -3.74 3.01
CA ILE A 449 -0.45 -3.74 1.55
C ILE A 449 -0.58 -2.32 1.05
N PHE A 450 0.28 -1.90 0.12
CA PHE A 450 0.31 -0.55 -0.41
C PHE A 450 0.40 -0.52 -1.93
N LEU A 451 -0.28 0.47 -2.51
CA LEU A 451 0.01 0.99 -3.84
C LEU A 451 1.03 2.12 -3.68
N VAL A 452 2.17 1.98 -4.35
CA VAL A 452 3.31 2.90 -4.22
C VAL A 452 3.77 3.39 -5.59
N MET A 453 4.38 4.56 -5.63
CA MET A 453 4.99 5.10 -6.85
C MET A 453 6.27 5.86 -6.53
N ARG A 454 7.07 6.15 -7.55
CA ARG A 454 8.21 7.07 -7.39
C ARG A 454 7.71 8.45 -6.96
N ASP A 455 8.35 9.04 -5.97
CA ASP A 455 8.08 10.43 -5.56
C ASP A 455 8.42 11.35 -6.73
N PRO A 456 7.57 12.34 -7.07
CA PRO A 456 7.84 13.28 -8.16
C PRO A 456 9.14 14.09 -8.03
N ALA A 457 9.78 14.13 -6.86
CA ALA A 457 10.93 14.96 -6.54
C ALA A 457 10.69 16.49 -6.64
N VAL A 458 9.51 16.87 -7.07
CA VAL A 458 9.04 18.26 -7.18
C VAL A 458 7.67 18.40 -6.52
N GLU A 459 7.30 19.65 -6.24
CA GLU A 459 6.01 20.00 -5.65
C GLU A 459 5.50 21.34 -6.20
N THR A 460 4.18 21.52 -6.21
CA THR A 460 3.57 22.82 -6.53
C THR A 460 3.84 23.80 -5.40
N VAL A 461 4.24 25.04 -5.76
CA VAL A 461 4.46 26.09 -4.78
C VAL A 461 3.13 26.69 -4.35
N SER A 462 2.74 26.46 -3.09
CA SER A 462 1.51 27.01 -2.54
C SER A 462 1.50 28.54 -2.62
N GLY A 463 0.36 29.08 -3.09
CA GLY A 463 0.14 30.53 -3.20
C GLY A 463 0.87 31.23 -4.34
N ARG A 464 1.64 30.50 -5.19
CA ARG A 464 2.33 31.07 -6.37
C ARG A 464 1.72 30.67 -7.70
N SER A 465 0.77 29.75 -7.72
CA SER A 465 -0.02 29.48 -8.93
C SER A 465 -1.01 30.62 -9.18
N SER A 466 -1.26 30.91 -10.45
CA SER A 466 -2.22 31.93 -10.89
C SER A 466 -3.36 31.27 -11.70
N ALA A 467 -4.22 32.09 -12.28
CA ALA A 467 -5.27 31.60 -13.19
C ALA A 467 -4.71 30.97 -14.48
N SER A 468 -3.48 31.29 -14.87
CA SER A 468 -2.86 30.81 -16.12
C SER A 468 -1.48 30.17 -15.93
N THR A 469 -1.04 30.00 -14.68
CA THR A 469 0.31 29.44 -14.38
C THR A 469 0.28 28.48 -13.20
N ILE A 470 1.19 27.51 -13.22
CA ILE A 470 1.51 26.64 -12.07
C ILE A 470 3.01 26.78 -11.80
N SER A 471 3.35 27.18 -10.58
CA SER A 471 4.74 27.25 -10.11
C SER A 471 5.13 25.93 -9.44
N ILE A 472 6.23 25.34 -9.89
CA ILE A 472 6.71 24.02 -9.50
C ILE A 472 8.15 24.12 -9.05
N LYS A 473 8.45 23.65 -7.85
CA LYS A 473 9.82 23.66 -7.29
C LYS A 473 10.32 22.27 -6.96
N LYS A 474 11.64 22.10 -6.93
CA LYS A 474 12.33 20.92 -6.44
C LYS A 474 12.07 20.76 -4.93
N LYS A 475 11.82 19.54 -4.48
CA LYS A 475 11.71 19.21 -3.05
C LYS A 475 13.05 19.33 -2.35
N THR A 476 13.04 19.63 -1.04
CA THR A 476 14.23 19.78 -0.21
C THR A 476 14.58 18.52 0.59
N THR A 477 13.89 17.40 0.35
CA THR A 477 14.14 16.11 1.01
C THR A 477 15.52 15.56 0.66
N ASP A 478 16.10 14.74 1.53
CA ASP A 478 17.48 14.28 1.34
C ASP A 478 17.68 13.50 0.04
N TYR A 479 16.73 12.64 -0.36
CA TYR A 479 16.83 11.94 -1.64
C TYR A 479 16.74 12.91 -2.83
N ALA A 480 15.94 13.97 -2.75
CA ALA A 480 15.77 14.94 -3.82
C ALA A 480 17.07 15.74 -4.11
N LYS A 481 17.98 15.85 -3.14
CA LYS A 481 19.30 16.43 -3.34
C LYS A 481 20.14 15.63 -4.34
N SER A 482 19.94 14.33 -4.44
CA SER A 482 20.61 13.42 -5.38
C SER A 482 19.92 13.31 -6.73
N VAL A 483 18.79 14.01 -6.93
CA VAL A 483 18.02 14.01 -8.18
C VAL A 483 18.62 15.03 -9.15
N THR A 484 18.80 14.60 -10.40
CA THR A 484 19.33 15.42 -11.52
C THR A 484 18.43 15.33 -12.75
N ASP A 485 18.68 16.17 -13.74
CA ASP A 485 18.02 16.15 -15.07
C ASP A 485 16.49 16.17 -15.00
N ILE A 486 15.94 17.03 -14.13
CA ILE A 486 14.50 17.11 -13.90
C ILE A 486 13.82 17.77 -15.11
N LYS A 487 12.83 17.08 -15.67
CA LYS A 487 11.94 17.57 -16.73
C LYS A 487 10.49 17.51 -16.25
N VAL A 488 9.79 18.61 -16.36
CA VAL A 488 8.39 18.73 -15.95
C VAL A 488 7.53 19.00 -17.17
N THR A 489 6.54 18.15 -17.41
CA THR A 489 5.60 18.31 -18.53
C THR A 489 4.21 18.63 -17.99
N VAL A 490 3.65 19.76 -18.41
CA VAL A 490 2.29 20.21 -18.07
C VAL A 490 1.58 20.62 -19.36
N ASN A 491 0.37 20.13 -19.58
CA ASN A 491 -0.43 20.43 -20.77
C ASN A 491 0.35 20.23 -22.10
N GLY A 492 1.13 19.13 -22.18
CA GLY A 492 1.94 18.78 -23.35
C GLY A 492 3.19 19.62 -23.57
N LYS A 493 3.48 20.62 -22.73
CA LYS A 493 4.71 21.42 -22.81
C LYS A 493 5.71 20.98 -21.74
N THR A 494 6.94 20.69 -22.16
CA THR A 494 8.03 20.26 -21.27
C THR A 494 8.92 21.43 -20.89
N TYR A 495 9.25 21.49 -19.60
CA TYR A 495 10.16 22.49 -18.99
C TYR A 495 11.35 21.72 -18.39
N GLU A 496 12.56 22.08 -18.78
CA GLU A 496 13.78 21.58 -18.13
C GLU A 496 14.07 22.45 -16.90
N MET A 497 14.32 21.79 -15.76
CA MET A 497 14.54 22.49 -14.50
C MET A 497 16.04 22.80 -14.35
N GLU A 498 16.48 23.92 -14.91
CA GLU A 498 17.87 24.42 -14.78
C GLU A 498 18.11 25.09 -13.42
N SER A 499 17.04 25.53 -12.76
CA SER A 499 17.02 26.06 -11.39
C SER A 499 16.09 25.24 -10.53
N ASP A 500 16.00 25.54 -9.23
CA ASP A 500 15.11 24.83 -8.31
C ASP A 500 13.62 25.09 -8.52
N GLU A 501 13.24 25.94 -9.48
CA GLU A 501 11.85 26.27 -9.77
C GLU A 501 11.61 26.47 -11.28
N VAL A 502 10.46 26.02 -11.76
CA VAL A 502 9.92 26.29 -13.09
C VAL A 502 8.48 26.78 -12.99
N ILE A 503 8.06 27.58 -13.98
CA ILE A 503 6.68 28.08 -14.07
C ILE A 503 6.05 27.57 -15.37
N ALA A 504 5.07 26.71 -15.25
CA ALA A 504 4.23 26.30 -16.37
C ALA A 504 3.25 27.43 -16.71
N THR A 505 3.19 27.84 -17.98
CA THR A 505 2.43 29.00 -18.45
C THR A 505 1.47 28.65 -19.57
N GLY A 506 0.49 29.51 -19.83
CA GLY A 506 -0.49 29.34 -20.92
C GLY A 506 -1.55 28.28 -20.57
N LEU A 507 -1.87 28.17 -19.31
CA LEU A 507 -2.86 27.24 -18.79
C LEU A 507 -4.24 27.92 -18.71
N LEU A 508 -5.30 27.11 -18.70
CA LEU A 508 -6.68 27.58 -18.48
C LEU A 508 -6.91 27.75 -16.97
N GLU A 509 -7.73 28.74 -16.61
CA GLU A 509 -8.12 28.99 -15.23
C GLU A 509 -8.93 27.82 -14.63
N ASN A 510 -8.87 27.70 -13.30
CA ASN A 510 -9.64 26.73 -12.54
C ASN A 510 -9.62 25.31 -13.14
N THR A 511 -8.46 24.91 -13.66
CA THR A 511 -8.29 23.66 -14.40
C THR A 511 -7.23 22.80 -13.71
N VAL A 512 -7.55 21.51 -13.56
CA VAL A 512 -6.61 20.50 -13.03
C VAL A 512 -5.79 19.94 -14.17
N TYR A 513 -4.47 19.93 -14.01
CA TYR A 513 -3.52 19.39 -14.97
C TYR A 513 -2.73 18.23 -14.38
N ASP A 514 -2.38 17.25 -15.23
CA ASP A 514 -1.37 16.27 -14.91
C ASP A 514 0.01 16.92 -15.06
N VAL A 515 0.79 16.83 -13.99
CA VAL A 515 2.19 17.24 -13.95
C VAL A 515 3.02 15.96 -14.03
N ASN A 516 3.56 15.67 -15.22
CA ASN A 516 4.43 14.53 -15.45
C ASN A 516 5.87 14.95 -15.22
N VAL A 517 6.61 14.15 -14.47
CA VAL A 517 8.00 14.44 -14.08
C VAL A 517 8.90 13.29 -14.48
N GLU A 518 9.97 13.59 -15.20
CA GLU A 518 11.08 12.68 -15.47
C GLU A 518 12.34 13.23 -14.79
N TYR A 519 13.12 12.38 -14.18
CA TYR A 519 14.37 12.77 -13.52
C TYR A 519 15.33 11.58 -13.43
N LYS A 520 16.60 11.85 -13.12
CA LYS A 520 17.57 10.81 -12.77
C LYS A 520 17.82 10.76 -11.27
N LEU A 521 17.80 9.57 -10.70
CA LEU A 521 18.22 9.29 -9.33
C LEU A 521 19.33 8.24 -9.37
N ASN A 522 20.52 8.60 -8.92
CA ASN A 522 21.71 7.74 -9.00
C ASN A 522 22.00 7.21 -10.42
N GLY A 523 21.68 8.01 -11.45
CA GLY A 523 21.83 7.63 -12.86
C GLY A 523 20.67 6.88 -13.48
N GLU A 524 19.74 6.35 -12.69
CA GLU A 524 18.52 5.66 -13.16
C GLU A 524 17.46 6.68 -13.55
N LEU A 525 16.85 6.50 -14.74
CA LEU A 525 15.71 7.30 -15.17
C LEU A 525 14.45 6.93 -14.39
N CYS A 526 13.90 7.89 -13.67
CA CYS A 526 12.67 7.78 -12.92
C CYS A 526 11.57 8.61 -13.56
N LYS A 527 10.33 8.12 -13.49
CA LYS A 527 9.13 8.82 -13.95
C LYS A 527 8.12 8.86 -12.82
N SER A 528 7.42 9.98 -12.73
CA SER A 528 6.36 10.18 -11.75
C SER A 528 5.33 11.18 -12.26
N SER A 529 4.20 11.27 -11.58
CA SER A 529 3.18 12.27 -11.92
C SER A 529 2.33 12.64 -10.70
N TYR A 530 1.82 13.85 -10.71
CA TYR A 530 0.82 14.30 -9.75
C TYR A 530 -0.13 15.31 -10.40
N LYS A 531 -1.19 15.68 -9.72
CA LYS A 531 -2.15 16.67 -10.20
C LYS A 531 -1.91 18.02 -9.53
N ALA A 532 -1.97 19.09 -10.33
CA ALA A 532 -1.93 20.46 -9.85
C ALA A 532 -3.00 21.28 -10.56
N SER A 533 -3.51 22.31 -9.91
CA SER A 533 -4.55 23.17 -10.46
C SER A 533 -4.08 24.61 -10.59
N THR A 534 -4.56 25.28 -11.63
CA THR A 534 -4.55 26.73 -11.69
C THR A 534 -5.61 27.32 -10.75
N ASN A 535 -5.38 28.53 -10.30
CA ASN A 535 -6.36 29.25 -9.49
C ASN A 535 -7.55 29.71 -10.36
N MET A 536 -8.67 29.98 -9.69
CA MET A 536 -9.72 30.75 -10.32
C MET A 536 -9.23 32.18 -10.51
N TYR A 537 -9.56 32.79 -11.64
CA TYR A 537 -9.27 34.20 -11.86
C TYR A 537 -10.08 35.03 -10.86
N ASP A 538 -9.40 35.81 -10.04
CA ASP A 538 -10.03 36.80 -9.16
C ASP A 538 -9.63 38.19 -9.62
N PRO A 539 -10.50 38.88 -10.39
CA PRO A 539 -10.23 40.24 -10.88
C PRO A 539 -10.17 41.24 -9.73
N GLY A 540 -10.52 40.83 -8.53
CA GLY A 540 -10.76 41.75 -7.42
C GLY A 540 -11.97 42.66 -7.69
N VAL A 541 -12.81 42.85 -6.70
CA VAL A 541 -14.00 43.70 -6.80
C VAL A 541 -13.86 44.86 -5.83
N ASP A 542 -13.91 46.10 -6.33
CA ASP A 542 -14.04 47.29 -5.51
C ASP A 542 -15.51 47.66 -5.36
N ILE A 543 -15.98 47.68 -4.13
CA ILE A 543 -17.34 48.12 -3.80
C ILE A 543 -17.25 49.49 -3.16
N ASN A 544 -17.67 50.48 -3.91
CA ASN A 544 -17.67 51.86 -3.45
C ASN A 544 -19.12 52.31 -3.12
N PRO A 545 -19.44 52.56 -1.84
CA PRO A 545 -20.77 52.99 -1.44
C PRO A 545 -21.06 54.37 -2.00
N THR A 546 -22.30 54.59 -2.42
CA THR A 546 -22.84 55.88 -2.88
C THR A 546 -24.07 56.23 -2.05
N SER A 547 -24.57 57.46 -2.16
CA SER A 547 -25.78 57.87 -1.45
C SER A 547 -27.07 57.17 -1.92
N LYS A 548 -27.00 56.36 -2.98
CA LYS A 548 -28.14 55.64 -3.57
C LYS A 548 -27.90 54.17 -3.82
N GLY A 549 -26.75 53.62 -3.36
CA GLY A 549 -26.36 52.21 -3.58
C GLY A 549 -24.85 52.03 -3.58
N PHE A 550 -24.36 51.16 -4.44
CA PHE A 550 -22.93 50.84 -4.55
C PHE A 550 -22.49 50.94 -6.01
N ASN A 551 -21.31 51.49 -6.24
CA ASN A 551 -20.58 51.28 -7.49
C ASN A 551 -19.66 50.09 -7.33
N ILE A 552 -19.74 49.15 -8.27
CA ILE A 552 -18.94 47.93 -8.31
C ILE A 552 -18.01 48.04 -9.52
N GLY A 553 -16.71 47.98 -9.25
CA GLY A 553 -15.69 48.00 -10.28
C GLY A 553 -14.78 46.78 -10.15
N LEU A 554 -14.27 46.27 -11.27
CA LEU A 554 -13.22 45.27 -11.28
C LEU A 554 -11.87 45.97 -11.10
N ARG A 555 -10.99 45.47 -10.21
CA ARG A 555 -9.67 46.07 -9.97
C ARG A 555 -8.71 45.86 -11.12
N GLN A 556 -8.88 44.77 -11.87
CA GLN A 556 -8.10 44.49 -13.08
C GLN A 556 -9.03 44.13 -14.24
N SER A 557 -8.82 44.72 -15.40
CA SER A 557 -9.38 44.29 -16.66
C SER A 557 -8.29 43.46 -17.37
N ASP A 558 -8.48 42.17 -17.50
CA ASP A 558 -7.70 41.35 -18.42
C ASP A 558 -8.42 41.31 -19.76
N GLU A 559 -7.73 41.62 -20.86
CA GLU A 559 -8.31 41.60 -22.21
C GLU A 559 -8.79 40.20 -22.63
N ASN A 560 -8.36 39.16 -21.89
CA ASN A 560 -8.77 37.77 -22.09
C ASN A 560 -9.93 37.34 -21.18
N LEU A 561 -10.50 38.25 -20.39
CA LEU A 561 -11.61 37.95 -19.51
C LEU A 561 -12.90 37.75 -20.32
N ILE A 562 -13.23 36.50 -20.62
CA ILE A 562 -14.54 36.13 -21.18
C ILE A 562 -15.55 36.11 -20.03
N THR A 563 -16.02 37.28 -19.59
CA THR A 563 -17.10 37.39 -18.62
C THR A 563 -18.43 37.14 -19.30
N SER A 564 -18.93 35.94 -19.23
CA SER A 564 -20.30 35.66 -19.65
C SER A 564 -21.35 36.13 -18.62
N LYS A 565 -21.00 36.28 -17.34
CA LYS A 565 -21.92 36.77 -16.30
C LYS A 565 -21.24 37.04 -14.97
N VAL A 566 -21.38 38.23 -14.41
CA VAL A 566 -21.09 38.51 -13.00
C VAL A 566 -22.42 38.46 -12.24
N THR A 567 -22.54 37.56 -11.28
CA THR A 567 -23.70 37.50 -10.38
C THR A 567 -23.30 38.03 -9.01
N ILE A 568 -23.87 39.14 -8.61
CA ILE A 568 -23.65 39.74 -7.29
C ILE A 568 -24.78 39.29 -6.39
N ARG A 569 -24.46 38.65 -5.29
CA ARG A 569 -25.39 38.30 -4.22
C ARG A 569 -25.12 39.21 -3.05
N VAL A 570 -26.10 40.02 -2.69
CA VAL A 570 -26.08 40.83 -1.46
C VAL A 570 -26.93 40.06 -0.47
N GLU A 571 -26.34 39.58 0.64
CA GLU A 571 -27.05 38.98 1.77
C GLU A 571 -27.31 40.03 2.83
#